data_a885203da6aee5c00f1e05f8f18d33f0
#
_entry.id   a885203da6aee5c00f1e05f8f18d33f0
#
_cell.length_a   1.000
_cell.length_b   1.000
_cell.length_c   1.000
_cell.angle_alpha   90.00
_cell.angle_beta   90.00
_cell.angle_gamma   90.00
#
_symmetry.space_group_name_H-M   'P 1'
#
loop_
_entity.id
_entity.type
_entity.pdbx_description
1 polymer ?
#
loop_
_entity_poly.entity_id
_entity_poly.type
_entity_poly.pdbx_seq_one_letter_code
_entity_poly.pdbx_strand_id
1 'polypeptide(L)'
;MSGTQNRITIQLDLSGYSFTVYGRNGAVLTQESHSCPVDLSIHELTPVLKRQYASVSVYYTTWKYTLVPLSLFSKGVPRSYLAAVRDISEDDVVLSLDMPSRKAAMVFAVPSHIYEGVTSLCRDVRFYPTAYVLIDRIASVPGNNRLLVSFSEGMLHAVAAEQDRLLFANSFPASDMATASYFIFSV
;
A
#
# COMPACT_ATOMS: atom_id res chain seq x y z
N MET A 1 3.85 -6.33 33.21
CA MET A 1 2.90 -6.07 32.11
C MET A 1 3.49 -6.68 30.85
N SER A 2 3.01 -7.85 30.46
CA SER A 2 3.50 -8.54 29.25
C SER A 2 2.92 -7.80 28.05
N GLY A 3 3.71 -6.92 27.44
CA GLY A 3 3.32 -6.26 26.20
C GLY A 3 3.04 -7.33 25.15
N THR A 4 1.92 -7.24 24.50
CA THR A 4 1.52 -8.15 23.42
C THR A 4 2.58 -8.07 22.33
N GLN A 5 3.32 -9.18 22.12
CA GLN A 5 4.34 -9.29 21.06
C GLN A 5 3.73 -9.70 19.71
N ASN A 6 2.41 -9.60 19.60
CA ASN A 6 1.69 -9.90 18.38
C ASN A 6 1.86 -8.78 17.34
N ARG A 7 1.85 -9.15 16.09
CA ARG A 7 1.87 -8.21 14.94
C ARG A 7 0.52 -8.29 14.25
N ILE A 8 0.08 -7.18 13.68
CA ILE A 8 -1.13 -7.16 12.85
C ILE A 8 -0.80 -6.61 11.46
N THR A 9 -1.38 -7.25 10.46
CA THR A 9 -1.41 -6.77 9.08
C THR A 9 -2.85 -6.43 8.74
N ILE A 10 -3.07 -5.24 8.21
CA ILE A 10 -4.38 -4.73 7.82
C ILE A 10 -4.31 -4.41 6.33
N GLN A 11 -5.29 -4.85 5.57
CA GLN A 11 -5.51 -4.44 4.20
C GLN A 11 -6.76 -3.56 4.16
N LEU A 12 -6.63 -2.38 3.57
CA LEU A 12 -7.72 -1.43 3.39
C LEU A 12 -7.93 -1.21 1.90
N ASP A 13 -9.09 -1.64 1.42
CA ASP A 13 -9.56 -1.45 0.05
C ASP A 13 -10.77 -0.50 0.04
N LEU A 14 -11.22 -0.07 -1.14
CA LEU A 14 -12.33 0.87 -1.27
C LEU A 14 -13.67 0.30 -0.76
N SER A 15 -13.84 -1.03 -0.83
CA SER A 15 -15.08 -1.74 -0.48
C SER A 15 -14.99 -2.58 0.80
N GLY A 16 -13.87 -2.50 1.51
CA GLY A 16 -13.73 -3.30 2.73
C GLY A 16 -12.35 -3.26 3.35
N TYR A 17 -12.22 -4.07 4.38
CA TYR A 17 -10.94 -4.31 5.01
C TYR A 17 -10.77 -5.78 5.40
N SER A 18 -9.54 -6.20 5.51
CA SER A 18 -9.20 -7.46 6.15
C SER A 18 -8.04 -7.24 7.11
N PHE A 19 -7.92 -8.12 8.11
CA PHE A 19 -6.76 -8.11 8.97
C PHE A 19 -6.34 -9.53 9.34
N THR A 20 -5.05 -9.67 9.62
CA THR A 20 -4.45 -10.90 10.13
C THR A 20 -3.57 -10.57 11.33
N VAL A 21 -3.82 -11.24 12.44
CA VAL A 21 -3.01 -11.14 13.66
C VAL A 21 -2.05 -12.31 13.70
N TYR A 22 -0.78 -12.02 13.88
CA TYR A 22 0.29 -13.01 14.00
C TYR A 22 0.83 -13.03 15.43
N GLY A 23 1.00 -14.23 15.96
CA GLY A 23 1.72 -14.46 17.19
C GLY A 23 3.23 -14.21 17.06
N ARG A 24 3.93 -14.24 18.17
CA ARG A 24 5.40 -14.06 18.24
C ARG A 24 6.17 -15.03 17.34
N ASN A 25 5.69 -16.25 17.21
CA ASN A 25 6.28 -17.30 16.36
C ASN A 25 5.88 -17.21 14.87
N GLY A 26 5.12 -16.17 14.49
CA GLY A 26 4.62 -16.00 13.13
C GLY A 26 3.35 -16.80 12.81
N ALA A 27 2.81 -17.58 13.77
CA ALA A 27 1.56 -18.29 13.56
C ALA A 27 0.38 -17.30 13.42
N VAL A 28 -0.55 -17.60 12.52
CA VAL A 28 -1.81 -16.85 12.38
C VAL A 28 -2.69 -17.17 13.58
N LEU A 29 -3.07 -16.14 14.34
CA LEU A 29 -3.96 -16.23 15.50
C LEU A 29 -5.41 -15.91 15.13
N THR A 30 -5.59 -14.92 14.25
CA THR A 30 -6.91 -14.46 13.80
C THR A 30 -6.76 -13.92 12.41
N GLN A 31 -7.75 -14.20 11.56
CA GLN A 31 -7.89 -13.60 10.23
C GLN A 31 -9.36 -13.33 9.97
N GLU A 32 -9.68 -12.09 9.61
CA GLU A 32 -11.04 -11.66 9.34
C GLU A 32 -11.07 -10.74 8.12
N SER A 33 -12.21 -10.73 7.42
CA SER A 33 -12.46 -9.87 6.26
C SER A 33 -13.88 -9.33 6.33
N HIS A 34 -14.06 -8.05 6.10
CA HIS A 34 -15.32 -7.34 6.21
C HIS A 34 -15.53 -6.43 5.01
N SER A 35 -16.76 -6.40 4.50
CA SER A 35 -17.18 -5.47 3.45
C SER A 35 -17.84 -4.26 4.10
N CYS A 36 -17.24 -3.09 3.90
CA CYS A 36 -17.79 -1.80 4.32
C CYS A 36 -17.14 -0.67 3.52
N PRO A 37 -17.78 0.50 3.38
CA PRO A 37 -17.12 1.66 2.82
C PRO A 37 -15.81 1.98 3.55
N VAL A 38 -14.77 2.35 2.82
CA VAL A 38 -13.44 2.61 3.38
C VAL A 38 -13.46 3.65 4.51
N ASP A 39 -14.32 4.65 4.42
CA ASP A 39 -14.48 5.71 5.43
C ASP A 39 -14.96 5.17 6.78
N LEU A 40 -15.67 4.04 6.80
CA LEU A 40 -16.15 3.38 8.03
C LEU A 40 -15.17 2.32 8.57
N SER A 41 -14.22 1.87 7.75
CA SER A 41 -13.29 0.79 8.10
C SER A 41 -12.51 1.06 9.38
N ILE A 42 -12.09 2.31 9.59
CA ILE A 42 -11.34 2.68 10.78
C ILE A 42 -12.20 2.60 12.05
N HIS A 43 -13.46 3.00 11.96
CA HIS A 43 -14.38 2.89 13.09
C HIS A 43 -14.58 1.43 13.49
N GLU A 44 -14.78 0.55 12.52
CA GLU A 44 -14.96 -0.89 12.75
C GLU A 44 -13.68 -1.58 13.25
N LEU A 45 -12.50 -1.16 12.75
CA LEU A 45 -11.20 -1.66 13.20
C LEU A 45 -10.79 -1.19 14.61
N THR A 46 -11.39 -0.13 15.12
CA THR A 46 -11.02 0.47 16.42
C THR A 46 -10.95 -0.55 17.57
N PRO A 47 -11.92 -1.48 17.76
CA PRO A 47 -11.84 -2.47 18.84
C PRO A 47 -10.65 -3.43 18.68
N VAL A 48 -10.26 -3.74 17.45
CA VAL A 48 -9.12 -4.60 17.14
C VAL A 48 -7.82 -3.84 17.41
N LEU A 49 -7.69 -2.61 16.92
CA LEU A 49 -6.49 -1.77 17.08
C LEU A 49 -6.17 -1.45 18.54
N LYS A 50 -7.18 -1.30 19.40
CA LYS A 50 -7.00 -1.06 20.84
C LYS A 50 -6.33 -2.23 21.60
N ARG A 51 -6.20 -3.41 20.99
CA ARG A 51 -5.56 -4.58 21.63
C ARG A 51 -4.04 -4.46 21.81
N GLN A 52 -3.43 -3.39 21.28
CA GLN A 52 -1.99 -3.12 21.29
C GLN A 52 -1.14 -4.22 20.64
N TYR A 53 -0.41 -3.85 19.60
CA TYR A 53 0.45 -4.71 18.83
C TYR A 53 1.90 -4.22 18.87
N ALA A 54 2.85 -5.14 18.71
CA ALA A 54 4.26 -4.79 18.60
C ALA A 54 4.55 -4.01 17.31
N SER A 55 3.84 -4.33 16.22
CA SER A 55 3.87 -3.58 14.98
C SER A 55 2.56 -3.71 14.20
N VAL A 56 2.22 -2.69 13.46
CA VAL A 56 1.02 -2.60 12.60
C VAL A 56 1.48 -2.28 11.18
N SER A 57 1.18 -3.18 10.24
CA SER A 57 1.41 -2.96 8.82
C SER A 57 0.08 -2.73 8.12
N VAL A 58 -0.10 -1.57 7.52
CA VAL A 58 -1.32 -1.21 6.79
C VAL A 58 -1.03 -1.21 5.31
N TYR A 59 -1.67 -2.08 4.57
CA TYR A 59 -1.66 -2.12 3.11
C TYR A 59 -2.89 -1.36 2.62
N TYR A 60 -2.64 -0.26 1.91
CA TYR A 60 -3.70 0.64 1.46
C TYR A 60 -3.77 0.71 -0.06
N THR A 61 -4.94 0.49 -0.62
CA THR A 61 -5.17 0.59 -2.06
C THR A 61 -5.30 2.05 -2.46
N THR A 62 -4.28 2.57 -3.14
CA THR A 62 -4.24 3.95 -3.64
C THR A 62 -3.55 4.01 -5.00
N TRP A 63 -4.04 4.91 -5.87
CA TRP A 63 -3.35 5.29 -7.12
C TRP A 63 -2.51 6.57 -6.95
N LYS A 64 -2.62 7.25 -5.80
CA LYS A 64 -1.89 8.46 -5.48
C LYS A 64 -0.48 8.09 -5.01
N TYR A 65 0.37 7.69 -5.95
CA TYR A 65 1.79 7.43 -5.68
C TYR A 65 2.66 7.80 -6.87
N THR A 66 3.95 7.96 -6.61
CA THR A 66 5.01 8.13 -7.60
C THR A 66 6.31 7.50 -7.12
N LEU A 67 7.19 7.19 -8.07
CA LEU A 67 8.57 6.74 -7.80
C LEU A 67 9.54 7.88 -8.11
N VAL A 68 10.40 8.19 -7.17
CA VAL A 68 11.43 9.22 -7.31
C VAL A 68 12.80 8.53 -7.22
N PRO A 69 13.72 8.71 -8.18
CA PRO A 69 15.08 8.20 -8.05
C PRO A 69 15.72 8.67 -6.74
N LEU A 70 16.39 7.77 -5.99
CA LEU A 70 16.99 8.12 -4.70
C LEU A 70 18.00 9.25 -4.78
N SER A 71 18.69 9.39 -5.93
CA SER A 71 19.62 10.48 -6.17
C SER A 71 18.98 11.87 -6.24
N LEU A 72 17.65 11.92 -6.51
CA LEU A 72 16.87 13.15 -6.62
C LEU A 72 15.91 13.32 -5.44
N PHE A 73 15.77 12.30 -4.60
CA PHE A 73 14.78 12.31 -3.52
C PHE A 73 15.28 13.08 -2.29
N SER A 74 14.45 14.00 -1.82
CA SER A 74 14.64 14.71 -0.55
C SER A 74 13.48 14.45 0.39
N LYS A 75 13.77 13.95 1.60
CA LYS A 75 12.76 13.67 2.63
C LYS A 75 12.02 14.91 3.15
N GLY A 76 12.57 16.10 2.91
CA GLY A 76 11.97 17.35 3.36
C GLY A 76 10.77 17.83 2.53
N VAL A 77 10.61 17.31 1.29
CA VAL A 77 9.60 17.81 0.35
C VAL A 77 8.83 16.69 -0.40
N PRO A 78 8.42 15.60 0.27
CA PRO A 78 7.78 14.48 -0.42
C PRO A 78 6.49 14.90 -1.13
N ARG A 79 5.72 15.81 -0.53
CA ARG A 79 4.46 16.32 -1.11
C ARG A 79 4.67 16.96 -2.49
N SER A 80 5.77 17.67 -2.70
CA SER A 80 6.04 18.33 -3.98
C SER A 80 6.25 17.34 -5.13
N TYR A 81 6.87 16.19 -4.86
CA TYR A 81 7.04 15.14 -5.88
C TYR A 81 5.70 14.53 -6.29
N LEU A 82 4.82 14.28 -5.33
CA LEU A 82 3.53 13.66 -5.61
C LEU A 82 2.59 14.65 -6.28
N ALA A 83 2.52 15.90 -5.81
CA ALA A 83 1.69 16.96 -6.39
C ALA A 83 2.05 17.31 -7.84
N ALA A 84 3.30 17.04 -8.26
CA ALA A 84 3.71 17.27 -9.64
C ALA A 84 3.07 16.30 -10.64
N VAL A 85 2.55 15.15 -10.17
CA VAL A 85 2.07 14.06 -11.04
C VAL A 85 0.70 13.50 -10.66
N ARG A 86 0.16 13.89 -9.51
CA ARG A 86 -1.14 13.42 -8.99
C ARG A 86 -1.87 14.56 -8.30
N ASP A 87 -3.18 14.56 -8.47
CA ASP A 87 -4.05 15.43 -7.67
C ASP A 87 -4.11 14.88 -6.23
N ILE A 88 -3.68 15.70 -5.27
CA ILE A 88 -3.69 15.39 -3.85
C ILE A 88 -4.51 16.43 -3.11
N SER A 89 -5.34 15.96 -2.17
CA SER A 89 -6.12 16.82 -1.30
C SER A 89 -5.24 17.44 -0.21
N GLU A 90 -5.67 18.59 0.35
CA GLU A 90 -5.05 19.14 1.55
C GLU A 90 -5.11 18.17 2.74
N ASP A 91 -6.18 17.37 2.80
CA ASP A 91 -6.40 16.34 3.82
C ASP A 91 -5.59 15.05 3.59
N ASP A 92 -4.84 14.94 2.49
CA ASP A 92 -3.99 13.79 2.27
C ASP A 92 -2.68 13.90 3.07
N VAL A 93 -2.34 12.88 3.84
CA VAL A 93 -1.02 12.72 4.47
C VAL A 93 -0.08 12.05 3.47
N VAL A 94 1.00 12.75 3.11
CA VAL A 94 1.98 12.23 2.15
C VAL A 94 3.11 11.55 2.89
N LEU A 95 3.34 10.28 2.54
CA LEU A 95 4.34 9.39 3.12
C LEU A 95 5.39 9.01 2.08
N SER A 96 6.52 8.50 2.54
CA SER A 96 7.56 7.97 1.65
C SER A 96 8.16 6.67 2.20
N LEU A 97 8.52 5.77 1.27
CA LEU A 97 9.21 4.51 1.55
C LEU A 97 10.48 4.44 0.71
N ASP A 98 11.61 4.26 1.36
CA ASP A 98 12.86 4.01 0.67
C ASP A 98 12.87 2.59 0.07
N MET A 99 13.22 2.47 -1.21
CA MET A 99 13.35 1.22 -1.96
C MET A 99 14.77 1.08 -2.52
N PRO A 100 15.78 0.81 -1.69
CA PRO A 100 17.19 0.84 -2.10
C PRO A 100 17.50 -0.16 -3.23
N SER A 101 16.88 -1.35 -3.21
CA SER A 101 17.03 -2.38 -4.25
C SER A 101 16.56 -1.90 -5.63
N ARG A 102 15.65 -0.91 -5.67
CA ARG A 102 15.13 -0.28 -6.89
C ARG A 102 15.75 1.09 -7.18
N LYS A 103 16.69 1.54 -6.33
CA LYS A 103 17.31 2.88 -6.39
C LYS A 103 16.26 4.01 -6.44
N ALA A 104 15.13 3.81 -5.79
CA ALA A 104 14.00 4.73 -5.79
C ALA A 104 13.43 4.93 -4.38
N ALA A 105 12.73 6.02 -4.18
CA ALA A 105 11.79 6.22 -3.09
C ALA A 105 10.37 6.22 -3.67
N MET A 106 9.46 5.52 -3.01
CA MET A 106 8.04 5.61 -3.32
C MET A 106 7.42 6.69 -2.45
N VAL A 107 6.77 7.66 -3.07
CA VAL A 107 6.00 8.71 -2.38
C VAL A 107 4.53 8.46 -2.67
N PHE A 108 3.69 8.47 -1.65
CA PHE A 108 2.27 8.16 -1.78
C PHE A 108 1.42 8.91 -0.76
N ALA A 109 0.12 8.99 -1.01
CA ALA A 109 -0.83 9.67 -0.15
C ALA A 109 -1.81 8.69 0.49
N VAL A 110 -2.15 8.99 1.74
CA VAL A 110 -3.20 8.32 2.53
C VAL A 110 -4.12 9.40 3.09
N PRO A 111 -5.45 9.26 3.02
CA PRO A 111 -6.36 10.21 3.65
C PRO A 111 -6.08 10.37 5.15
N SER A 112 -6.14 11.61 5.66
CA SER A 112 -5.80 11.92 7.05
C SER A 112 -6.62 11.12 8.06
N HIS A 113 -7.92 10.94 7.81
CA HIS A 113 -8.79 10.18 8.70
C HIS A 113 -8.37 8.70 8.86
N ILE A 114 -7.85 8.08 7.79
CA ILE A 114 -7.28 6.72 7.83
C ILE A 114 -5.95 6.73 8.59
N TYR A 115 -5.06 7.65 8.23
CA TYR A 115 -3.75 7.74 8.85
C TYR A 115 -3.85 7.99 10.36
N GLU A 116 -4.58 9.03 10.76
CA GLU A 116 -4.78 9.42 12.15
C GLU A 116 -5.56 8.35 12.93
N GLY A 117 -6.59 7.77 12.31
CA GLY A 117 -7.39 6.72 12.90
C GLY A 117 -6.56 5.52 13.37
N VAL A 118 -5.54 5.12 12.60
CA VAL A 118 -4.64 4.03 12.98
C VAL A 118 -3.52 4.52 13.91
N THR A 119 -2.87 5.63 13.60
CA THR A 119 -1.68 6.10 14.34
C THR A 119 -2.01 6.65 15.72
N SER A 120 -3.23 7.13 15.95
CA SER A 120 -3.69 7.55 17.28
C SER A 120 -3.84 6.37 18.26
N LEU A 121 -4.07 5.17 17.74
CA LEU A 121 -4.30 3.96 18.55
C LEU A 121 -3.06 3.06 18.66
N CYS A 122 -2.15 3.15 17.68
CA CYS A 122 -1.02 2.25 17.52
C CYS A 122 0.29 3.03 17.42
N ARG A 123 1.40 2.46 17.96
CA ARG A 123 2.69 3.17 18.03
C ARG A 123 3.62 2.90 16.84
N ASP A 124 3.82 1.65 16.46
CA ASP A 124 4.70 1.27 15.35
C ASP A 124 3.84 0.91 14.14
N VAL A 125 3.43 1.94 13.40
CA VAL A 125 2.55 1.81 12.22
C VAL A 125 3.34 2.11 10.96
N ARG A 126 3.21 1.23 9.96
CA ARG A 126 3.77 1.41 8.63
C ARG A 126 2.69 1.25 7.57
N PHE A 127 2.61 2.20 6.67
CA PHE A 127 1.70 2.16 5.52
C PHE A 127 2.46 1.74 4.26
N TYR A 128 1.83 0.88 3.47
CA TYR A 128 2.34 0.37 2.20
C TYR A 128 1.24 0.46 1.14
N PRO A 129 1.44 1.18 0.03
CA PRO A 129 0.48 1.14 -1.07
C PRO A 129 0.56 -0.19 -1.82
N THR A 130 -0.53 -0.61 -2.47
CA THR A 130 -0.60 -1.84 -3.27
C THR A 130 0.54 -1.93 -4.27
N ALA A 131 0.88 -0.83 -4.93
CA ALA A 131 1.99 -0.79 -5.88
C ALA A 131 3.35 -1.16 -5.26
N TYR A 132 3.60 -0.80 -3.99
CA TYR A 132 4.81 -1.21 -3.27
C TYR A 132 4.90 -2.73 -3.18
N VAL A 133 3.79 -3.38 -2.83
CA VAL A 133 3.73 -4.85 -2.71
C VAL A 133 4.01 -5.52 -4.05
N LEU A 134 3.44 -5.00 -5.14
CA LEU A 134 3.67 -5.53 -6.48
C LEU A 134 5.14 -5.37 -6.91
N ILE A 135 5.76 -4.22 -6.63
CA ILE A 135 7.17 -3.96 -6.93
C ILE A 135 8.10 -4.87 -6.12
N ASP A 136 7.76 -5.12 -4.87
CA ASP A 136 8.51 -6.05 -4.02
C ASP A 136 8.39 -7.49 -4.55
N ARG A 137 7.17 -7.91 -4.87
CA ARG A 137 6.84 -9.27 -5.32
C ARG A 137 7.31 -9.61 -6.72
N ILE A 138 7.43 -8.65 -7.63
CA ILE A 138 7.80 -8.94 -9.03
C ILE A 138 9.17 -9.61 -9.15
N ALA A 139 10.07 -9.40 -8.18
CA ALA A 139 11.37 -10.06 -8.14
C ALA A 139 11.26 -11.59 -7.96
N SER A 140 10.21 -12.08 -7.34
CA SER A 140 9.95 -13.51 -7.11
C SER A 140 9.19 -14.19 -8.27
N VAL A 141 8.70 -13.43 -9.24
CA VAL A 141 8.05 -13.98 -10.44
C VAL A 141 9.12 -14.54 -11.37
N PRO A 142 8.99 -15.79 -11.84
CA PRO A 142 9.98 -16.39 -12.74
C PRO A 142 9.94 -15.73 -14.13
N GLY A 143 11.08 -15.74 -14.83
CA GLY A 143 11.23 -15.21 -16.19
C GLY A 143 12.05 -13.92 -16.24
N ASN A 144 12.51 -13.56 -17.45
CA ASN A 144 13.30 -12.34 -17.67
C ASN A 144 12.39 -11.11 -17.77
N ASN A 145 11.35 -11.20 -18.59
CA ASN A 145 10.34 -10.16 -18.74
C ASN A 145 9.13 -10.52 -17.88
N ARG A 146 8.81 -9.68 -16.94
CA ARG A 146 7.78 -9.95 -15.94
C ARG A 146 6.79 -8.83 -15.89
N LEU A 147 5.53 -9.18 -15.86
CA LEU A 147 4.40 -8.27 -15.63
C LEU A 147 3.59 -8.82 -14.46
N LEU A 148 3.39 -8.01 -13.45
CA LEU A 148 2.55 -8.32 -12.32
C LEU A 148 1.46 -7.26 -12.23
N VAL A 149 0.21 -7.72 -12.18
CA VAL A 149 -0.96 -6.85 -12.13
C VAL A 149 -1.85 -7.20 -10.95
N SER A 150 -2.53 -6.19 -10.44
CA SER A 150 -3.63 -6.33 -9.48
C SER A 150 -4.81 -5.51 -9.99
N PHE A 151 -5.93 -6.18 -10.20
CA PHE A 151 -7.17 -5.53 -10.59
C PHE A 151 -8.19 -5.68 -9.48
N SER A 152 -8.60 -4.56 -8.91
CA SER A 152 -9.57 -4.50 -7.82
C SER A 152 -10.29 -3.16 -7.86
N GLU A 153 -11.61 -3.20 -7.68
CA GLU A 153 -12.45 -2.02 -7.42
C GLU A 153 -12.32 -0.89 -8.44
N GLY A 154 -12.28 -1.26 -9.71
CA GLY A 154 -12.17 -0.30 -10.79
C GLY A 154 -10.77 0.30 -10.98
N MET A 155 -9.75 -0.30 -10.35
CA MET A 155 -8.35 0.10 -10.51
C MET A 155 -7.48 -1.08 -10.94
N LEU A 156 -6.66 -0.86 -11.95
CA LEU A 156 -5.58 -1.74 -12.36
C LEU A 156 -4.26 -1.17 -11.87
N HIS A 157 -3.56 -1.90 -11.03
CA HIS A 157 -2.16 -1.62 -10.71
C HIS A 157 -1.28 -2.55 -11.54
N ALA A 158 -0.31 -2.02 -12.27
CA ALA A 158 0.57 -2.78 -13.14
C ALA A 158 2.03 -2.43 -12.86
N VAL A 159 2.86 -3.47 -12.77
CA VAL A 159 4.30 -3.37 -12.55
C VAL A 159 4.99 -4.27 -13.55
N ALA A 160 5.93 -3.73 -14.34
CA ALA A 160 6.75 -4.48 -15.26
C ALA A 160 8.24 -4.39 -14.91
N ALA A 161 8.94 -5.50 -15.08
CA ALA A 161 10.37 -5.58 -14.84
C ALA A 161 11.05 -6.47 -15.88
N GLU A 162 12.27 -6.12 -16.24
CA GLU A 162 13.17 -6.92 -17.05
C GLU A 162 14.39 -7.26 -16.20
N GLN A 163 14.62 -8.54 -15.97
CA GLN A 163 15.64 -9.01 -15.03
C GLN A 163 15.47 -8.28 -13.65
N ASP A 164 16.49 -7.62 -13.16
CA ASP A 164 16.42 -6.88 -11.89
C ASP A 164 15.99 -5.41 -12.03
N ARG A 165 15.73 -4.97 -13.26
CA ARG A 165 15.37 -3.60 -13.58
C ARG A 165 13.86 -3.41 -13.57
N LEU A 166 13.37 -2.55 -12.70
CA LEU A 166 12.00 -2.07 -12.77
C LEU A 166 11.85 -1.16 -14.00
N LEU A 167 10.95 -1.51 -14.92
CA LEU A 167 10.69 -0.74 -16.14
C LEU A 167 9.52 0.21 -15.94
N PHE A 168 8.49 -0.26 -15.21
CA PHE A 168 7.22 0.41 -15.16
C PHE A 168 6.49 0.08 -13.85
N ALA A 169 5.85 1.06 -13.25
CA ALA A 169 4.87 0.89 -12.19
C ALA A 169 3.86 2.03 -12.26
N ASN A 170 2.61 1.70 -12.55
CA ASN A 170 1.53 2.68 -12.62
C ASN A 170 0.19 2.07 -12.25
N SER A 171 -0.81 2.95 -12.05
CA SER A 171 -2.19 2.56 -11.78
C SER A 171 -3.11 3.27 -12.76
N PHE A 172 -4.10 2.54 -13.23
CA PHE A 172 -5.06 3.01 -14.22
C PHE A 172 -6.49 2.81 -13.71
N PRO A 173 -7.38 3.77 -13.91
CA PRO A 173 -8.79 3.52 -13.73
C PRO A 173 -9.25 2.49 -14.78
N ALA A 174 -9.88 1.43 -14.34
CA ALA A 174 -10.40 0.37 -15.20
C ALA A 174 -11.71 -0.14 -14.61
N SER A 175 -12.82 0.29 -15.18
CA SER A 175 -14.17 -0.06 -14.67
C SER A 175 -14.54 -1.53 -14.89
N ASP A 176 -13.88 -2.19 -15.84
CA ASP A 176 -14.17 -3.56 -16.26
C ASP A 176 -12.91 -4.26 -16.78
N MET A 177 -13.02 -5.57 -17.00
CA MET A 177 -11.92 -6.41 -17.49
C MET A 177 -11.48 -6.06 -18.92
N ALA A 178 -12.34 -5.51 -19.76
CA ALA A 178 -11.96 -5.11 -21.13
C ALA A 178 -11.02 -3.91 -21.06
N THR A 179 -11.37 -2.89 -20.25
CA THR A 179 -10.53 -1.71 -20.00
C THR A 179 -9.21 -2.12 -19.32
N ALA A 180 -9.25 -3.01 -18.33
CA ALA A 180 -8.06 -3.53 -17.69
C ALA A 180 -7.14 -4.24 -18.70
N SER A 181 -7.72 -5.09 -19.57
CA SER A 181 -6.97 -5.80 -20.61
C SER A 181 -6.31 -4.83 -21.61
N TYR A 182 -7.02 -3.77 -22.00
CA TYR A 182 -6.44 -2.73 -22.86
C TYR A 182 -5.14 -2.16 -22.27
N PHE A 183 -5.15 -1.78 -20.98
CA PHE A 183 -3.94 -1.27 -20.33
C PHE A 183 -2.84 -2.33 -20.18
N ILE A 184 -3.21 -3.58 -19.89
CA ILE A 184 -2.24 -4.68 -19.76
C ILE A 184 -1.50 -4.92 -21.08
N PHE A 185 -2.20 -4.87 -22.23
CA PHE A 185 -1.57 -5.05 -23.54
C PHE A 185 -0.87 -3.79 -24.07
N SER A 186 -1.04 -2.65 -23.40
CA SER A 186 -0.39 -1.38 -23.77
C SER A 186 0.94 -1.14 -23.03
N VAL A 187 1.27 -1.98 -22.04
CA VAL A 187 2.50 -1.96 -21.27
C VAL A 187 3.51 -2.96 -21.85
#